data_f5bb1311ea41f51a3bfac1084152a6c8
#
_entry.id   f5bb1311ea41f51a3bfac1084152a6c8
#
_cell.length_a   1.000
_cell.length_b   1.000
_cell.length_c   1.000
_cell.angle_alpha   90.00
_cell.angle_beta   90.00
_cell.angle_gamma   90.00
#
_symmetry.space_group_name_H-M   'P 1'
#
loop_
_entity.id
_entity.type
_entity.pdbx_description
1 polymer ?
#
loop_
_entity_poly.entity_id
_entity_poly.type
_entity_poly.pdbx_seq_one_letter_code
_entity_poly.pdbx_strand_id
1 'polypeptide(L)'
;MKTSRFFGILLAAALLFSAGESLAQQRKRLFTIGDSTMSYNNKPYNPAYDRGYGWGDALKRVFDTTRLEVRNCARSGRSSKSFIDEGLWDKVLAQLEPGDWLLIQFGGNDQKADPKRHTDAETSFRDNFRRFIREAREKGAEPLLATSVVRRRFDKEGKLIDTYGPYITAVEAVGSECNVPVMDLKTATWKLVEQADVEGSKRYFNHIEPGVVERFPEGNADNSHWNYDGAYEVARLFGAELTEAHHPLADYLLK
;
A
#
# COMPACT_ATOMS: atom_id res chain seq x y z
N MET A 1 16.56 -5.96 -91.66
CA MET A 1 17.16 -6.21 -90.33
C MET A 1 16.63 -5.18 -89.35
N LYS A 2 15.68 -5.55 -88.49
CA LYS A 2 15.10 -4.71 -87.44
C LYS A 2 15.20 -5.48 -86.14
N THR A 3 16.06 -5.03 -85.26
CA THR A 3 16.21 -5.58 -83.89
C THR A 3 15.21 -4.90 -82.97
N SER A 4 14.25 -5.66 -82.47
CA SER A 4 13.31 -5.24 -81.42
C SER A 4 13.95 -5.47 -80.05
N ARG A 5 14.09 -4.41 -79.25
CA ARG A 5 14.48 -4.45 -77.85
C ARG A 5 13.24 -4.52 -77.00
N PHE A 6 13.01 -5.67 -76.31
CA PHE A 6 12.02 -5.80 -75.26
C PHE A 6 12.58 -5.21 -73.95
N PHE A 7 11.94 -4.20 -73.44
CA PHE A 7 12.15 -3.65 -72.12
C PHE A 7 11.27 -4.43 -71.14
N GLY A 8 11.86 -5.24 -70.29
CA GLY A 8 11.17 -5.89 -69.22
C GLY A 8 11.06 -4.95 -68.02
N ILE A 9 9.84 -4.58 -67.61
CA ILE A 9 9.56 -3.85 -66.38
C ILE A 9 9.46 -4.85 -65.25
N LEU A 10 10.47 -4.84 -64.34
CA LEU A 10 10.37 -5.54 -63.06
C LEU A 10 9.51 -4.72 -62.10
N LEU A 11 8.35 -5.21 -61.80
CA LEU A 11 7.47 -4.68 -60.74
C LEU A 11 7.93 -5.25 -59.42
N ALA A 12 8.70 -4.50 -58.63
CA ALA A 12 9.03 -4.84 -57.27
C ALA A 12 7.84 -4.55 -56.33
N ALA A 13 7.08 -5.56 -55.98
CA ALA A 13 6.05 -5.47 -54.94
C ALA A 13 6.76 -5.40 -53.58
N ALA A 14 6.85 -4.20 -53.03
CA ALA A 14 7.22 -3.99 -51.62
C ALA A 14 6.08 -4.42 -50.71
N LEU A 15 6.21 -5.62 -50.16
CA LEU A 15 5.39 -6.10 -49.04
C LEU A 15 5.74 -5.30 -47.79
N LEU A 16 4.96 -4.26 -47.50
CA LEU A 16 4.93 -3.58 -46.22
C LEU A 16 4.32 -4.56 -45.19
N PHE A 17 5.16 -5.33 -44.53
CA PHE A 17 4.79 -5.96 -43.27
C PHE A 17 4.59 -4.86 -42.24
N SER A 18 3.36 -4.40 -42.06
CA SER A 18 2.98 -3.68 -40.85
C SER A 18 3.00 -4.70 -39.72
N ALA A 19 4.13 -4.80 -39.03
CA ALA A 19 4.19 -5.41 -37.72
C ALA A 19 3.30 -4.57 -36.79
N GLY A 20 2.03 -4.93 -36.71
CA GLY A 20 1.15 -4.51 -35.64
C GLY A 20 1.67 -5.12 -34.36
N GLU A 21 2.69 -4.52 -33.75
CA GLU A 21 3.00 -4.78 -32.37
C GLU A 21 1.76 -4.39 -31.56
N SER A 22 0.97 -5.39 -31.20
CA SER A 22 0.01 -5.26 -30.13
C SER A 22 0.84 -4.87 -28.91
N LEU A 23 0.94 -3.56 -28.65
CA LEU A 23 1.38 -3.05 -27.37
C LEU A 23 0.39 -3.59 -26.34
N ALA A 24 0.68 -4.78 -25.81
CA ALA A 24 -0.02 -5.26 -24.63
C ALA A 24 0.09 -4.12 -23.61
N GLN A 25 -1.01 -3.41 -23.38
CA GLN A 25 -1.04 -2.25 -22.50
C GLN A 25 -0.45 -2.71 -21.17
N GLN A 26 0.75 -2.22 -20.85
CA GLN A 26 1.46 -2.61 -19.64
C GLN A 26 0.55 -2.30 -18.46
N ARG A 27 0.25 -3.34 -17.68
CA ARG A 27 -0.62 -3.24 -16.50
C ARG A 27 -0.07 -2.19 -15.55
N LYS A 28 -0.91 -1.25 -15.12
CA LYS A 28 -0.51 -0.24 -14.14
C LYS A 28 -0.09 -0.90 -12.84
N ARG A 29 0.78 -0.26 -12.07
CA ARG A 29 1.34 -0.81 -10.85
C ARG A 29 1.10 0.13 -9.67
N LEU A 30 0.72 -0.46 -8.54
CA LEU A 30 0.64 0.20 -7.23
C LEU A 30 1.66 -0.46 -6.30
N PHE A 31 2.73 0.25 -6.00
CA PHE A 31 3.66 -0.12 -4.95
C PHE A 31 3.16 0.38 -3.61
N THR A 32 3.35 -0.41 -2.55
CA THR A 32 3.04 0.04 -1.18
C THR A 32 4.26 -0.13 -0.31
N ILE A 33 4.57 0.89 0.51
CA ILE A 33 5.59 0.82 1.56
C ILE A 33 4.96 1.14 2.91
N GLY A 34 5.40 0.44 3.95
CA GLY A 34 4.81 0.57 5.27
C GLY A 34 5.34 -0.44 6.27
N ASP A 35 4.64 -0.53 7.39
CA ASP A 35 4.99 -1.38 8.52
C ASP A 35 4.19 -2.72 8.56
N SER A 36 4.08 -3.32 9.75
CA SER A 36 3.39 -4.59 9.95
C SER A 36 1.88 -4.52 9.77
N THR A 37 1.27 -3.34 9.81
CA THR A 37 -0.17 -3.20 9.57
C THR A 37 -0.52 -3.42 8.10
N MET A 38 0.42 -3.11 7.19
CA MET A 38 0.30 -3.34 5.75
C MET A 38 0.85 -4.69 5.29
N SER A 39 1.85 -5.25 6.00
CA SER A 39 2.64 -6.40 5.55
C SER A 39 2.07 -7.72 6.02
N TYR A 40 2.00 -8.70 5.10
CA TYR A 40 1.85 -10.13 5.44
C TYR A 40 3.09 -10.95 5.05
N ASN A 41 4.24 -10.30 4.89
CA ASN A 41 5.52 -10.93 4.54
C ASN A 41 5.51 -11.78 3.25
N ASN A 42 4.60 -11.48 2.31
CA ASN A 42 4.46 -12.16 1.02
C ASN A 42 4.29 -13.68 1.10
N LYS A 43 3.76 -14.20 2.22
CA LYS A 43 3.42 -15.61 2.37
C LYS A 43 1.97 -15.85 1.97
N PRO A 44 1.63 -17.04 1.45
CA PRO A 44 0.24 -17.42 1.30
C PRO A 44 -0.48 -17.37 2.65
N TYR A 45 -1.70 -16.83 2.67
CA TYR A 45 -2.50 -16.80 3.88
C TYR A 45 -2.87 -18.23 4.30
N ASN A 46 -2.58 -18.55 5.56
CA ASN A 46 -2.94 -19.82 6.17
C ASN A 46 -3.64 -19.58 7.51
N PRO A 47 -4.97 -19.68 7.55
CA PRO A 47 -5.73 -19.42 8.77
C PRO A 47 -5.51 -20.45 9.88
N ALA A 48 -4.99 -21.63 9.54
CA ALA A 48 -4.63 -22.65 10.53
C ALA A 48 -3.32 -22.32 11.27
N TYR A 49 -2.46 -21.48 10.66
CA TYR A 49 -1.17 -21.11 11.22
C TYR A 49 -1.17 -19.70 11.81
N ASP A 50 -1.79 -18.73 11.14
CA ASP A 50 -1.84 -17.34 11.58
C ASP A 50 -3.07 -16.66 10.97
N ARG A 51 -3.82 -15.91 11.76
CA ARG A 51 -4.96 -15.12 11.29
C ARG A 51 -4.63 -13.66 11.05
N GLY A 52 -3.42 -13.22 11.40
CA GLY A 52 -2.95 -11.87 11.11
C GLY A 52 -2.77 -11.65 9.60
N TYR A 53 -3.15 -10.48 9.12
CA TYR A 53 -3.01 -10.12 7.70
C TYR A 53 -2.75 -8.62 7.55
N GLY A 54 -1.91 -8.26 6.58
CA GLY A 54 -1.65 -6.86 6.26
C GLY A 54 -2.67 -6.28 5.30
N TRP A 55 -3.19 -5.08 5.56
CA TRP A 55 -4.15 -4.44 4.68
C TRP A 55 -3.56 -4.09 3.30
N GLY A 56 -2.23 -3.90 3.20
CA GLY A 56 -1.55 -3.72 1.93
C GLY A 56 -1.63 -4.96 1.02
N ASP A 57 -1.65 -6.18 1.59
CA ASP A 57 -1.90 -7.40 0.82
C ASP A 57 -3.38 -7.57 0.49
N ALA A 58 -4.29 -7.10 1.37
CA ALA A 58 -5.72 -7.13 1.15
C ALA A 58 -6.18 -6.23 0.00
N LEU A 59 -5.38 -5.25 -0.43
CA LEU A 59 -5.65 -4.42 -1.61
C LEU A 59 -5.91 -5.25 -2.87
N LYS A 60 -5.29 -6.43 -2.99
CA LYS A 60 -5.54 -7.38 -4.10
C LYS A 60 -6.98 -7.91 -4.13
N ARG A 61 -7.75 -7.74 -3.05
CA ARG A 61 -9.15 -8.18 -2.93
C ARG A 61 -10.14 -7.08 -3.28
N VAL A 62 -9.67 -5.84 -3.41
CA VAL A 62 -10.53 -4.68 -3.73
C VAL A 62 -10.19 -4.06 -5.08
N PHE A 63 -9.00 -4.31 -5.62
CA PHE A 63 -8.62 -3.87 -6.96
C PHE A 63 -8.77 -4.98 -8.00
N ASP A 64 -9.12 -4.59 -9.23
CA ASP A 64 -9.05 -5.46 -10.40
C ASP A 64 -7.58 -5.75 -10.74
N THR A 65 -7.10 -6.91 -10.29
CA THR A 65 -5.70 -7.33 -10.48
C THR A 65 -5.36 -7.70 -11.93
N THR A 66 -6.34 -7.74 -12.83
CA THR A 66 -6.08 -7.88 -14.27
C THR A 66 -5.62 -6.57 -14.89
N ARG A 67 -6.02 -5.42 -14.32
CA ARG A 67 -5.72 -4.07 -14.78
C ARG A 67 -4.66 -3.36 -13.95
N LEU A 68 -4.59 -3.65 -12.63
CA LEU A 68 -3.66 -3.06 -11.68
C LEU A 68 -2.86 -4.15 -10.96
N GLU A 69 -1.54 -4.10 -11.06
CA GLU A 69 -0.66 -4.94 -10.26
C GLU A 69 -0.37 -4.29 -8.91
N VAL A 70 -0.77 -4.93 -7.81
CA VAL A 70 -0.45 -4.47 -6.44
C VAL A 70 0.82 -5.16 -5.96
N ARG A 71 1.87 -4.39 -5.72
CA ARG A 71 3.18 -4.81 -5.19
C ARG A 71 3.34 -4.33 -3.75
N ASN A 72 2.99 -5.18 -2.80
CA ASN A 72 3.17 -4.85 -1.39
C ASN A 72 4.63 -5.05 -0.96
N CYS A 73 5.35 -3.94 -0.77
CA CYS A 73 6.75 -3.90 -0.31
C CYS A 73 6.87 -3.58 1.20
N ALA A 74 5.75 -3.44 1.91
CA ALA A 74 5.75 -3.18 3.35
C ALA A 74 6.49 -4.26 4.14
N ARG A 75 7.09 -3.89 5.27
CA ARG A 75 7.88 -4.80 6.12
C ARG A 75 7.49 -4.68 7.58
N SER A 76 7.13 -5.83 8.16
CA SER A 76 6.80 -5.94 9.59
C SER A 76 7.93 -5.40 10.46
N GLY A 77 7.58 -4.58 11.47
CA GLY A 77 8.51 -4.02 12.44
C GLY A 77 9.31 -2.80 11.96
N ARG A 78 9.17 -2.35 10.71
CA ARG A 78 9.93 -1.20 10.18
C ARG A 78 9.21 0.10 10.44
N SER A 79 9.98 1.12 10.80
CA SER A 79 9.62 2.52 10.76
C SER A 79 10.04 3.13 9.42
N SER A 80 9.65 4.36 9.14
CA SER A 80 10.15 5.10 7.97
C SER A 80 11.68 5.16 7.94
N LYS A 81 12.30 5.40 9.11
CA LYS A 81 13.75 5.40 9.30
C LYS A 81 14.38 4.05 8.98
N SER A 82 13.97 2.98 9.66
CA SER A 82 14.59 1.65 9.47
C SER A 82 14.32 1.08 8.07
N PHE A 83 13.22 1.47 7.42
CA PHE A 83 12.95 1.11 6.04
C PHE A 83 13.98 1.72 5.07
N ILE A 84 14.45 2.93 5.36
CA ILE A 84 15.55 3.59 4.64
C ILE A 84 16.90 2.94 5.01
N ASP A 85 17.22 2.89 6.30
CA ASP A 85 18.53 2.47 6.81
C ASP A 85 18.90 1.01 6.43
N GLU A 86 17.89 0.14 6.28
CA GLU A 86 18.06 -1.25 5.84
C GLU A 86 18.10 -1.41 4.31
N GLY A 87 18.09 -0.33 3.54
CA GLY A 87 18.09 -0.35 2.06
C GLY A 87 16.83 -0.95 1.44
N LEU A 88 15.71 -1.01 2.19
CA LEU A 88 14.44 -1.50 1.67
C LEU A 88 13.83 -0.49 0.70
N TRP A 89 13.97 0.80 1.00
CA TRP A 89 13.55 1.87 0.11
C TRP A 89 14.29 1.83 -1.22
N ASP A 90 15.60 1.65 -1.22
CA ASP A 90 16.40 1.61 -2.45
C ASP A 90 15.96 0.47 -3.39
N LYS A 91 15.56 -0.68 -2.80
CA LYS A 91 15.02 -1.81 -3.56
C LYS A 91 13.67 -1.52 -4.21
N VAL A 92 12.82 -0.71 -3.58
CA VAL A 92 11.55 -0.27 -4.16
C VAL A 92 11.81 0.78 -5.24
N LEU A 93 12.62 1.79 -4.93
CA LEU A 93 12.97 2.89 -5.83
C LEU A 93 13.58 2.39 -7.15
N ALA A 94 14.39 1.33 -7.09
CA ALA A 94 14.99 0.69 -8.27
C ALA A 94 13.95 0.04 -9.20
N GLN A 95 12.74 -0.23 -8.73
CA GLN A 95 11.67 -0.88 -9.51
C GLN A 95 10.61 0.11 -10.01
N LEU A 96 10.59 1.33 -9.47
CA LEU A 96 9.62 2.35 -9.89
C LEU A 96 9.91 2.84 -11.31
N GLU A 97 8.86 3.00 -12.08
CA GLU A 97 8.86 3.49 -13.45
C GLU A 97 7.81 4.61 -13.62
N PRO A 98 7.91 5.41 -14.68
CA PRO A 98 6.93 6.46 -14.94
C PRO A 98 5.49 5.92 -15.02
N GLY A 99 4.59 6.57 -14.29
CA GLY A 99 3.18 6.22 -14.22
C GLY A 99 2.82 5.11 -13.23
N ASP A 100 3.77 4.66 -12.40
CA ASP A 100 3.46 3.85 -11.21
C ASP A 100 2.88 4.71 -10.10
N TRP A 101 2.10 4.10 -9.20
CA TRP A 101 1.71 4.72 -7.94
C TRP A 101 2.54 4.17 -6.77
N LEU A 102 2.80 5.03 -5.81
CA LEU A 102 3.48 4.66 -4.56
C LEU A 102 2.63 5.08 -3.36
N LEU A 103 2.04 4.12 -2.65
CA LEU A 103 1.32 4.33 -1.39
C LEU A 103 2.26 4.20 -0.21
N ILE A 104 2.28 5.22 0.66
CA ILE A 104 3.18 5.33 1.80
C ILE A 104 2.39 5.39 3.11
N GLN A 105 2.65 4.47 4.05
CA GLN A 105 2.07 4.49 5.39
C GLN A 105 3.07 4.00 6.44
N PHE A 106 3.48 4.88 7.35
CA PHE A 106 4.30 4.59 8.52
C PHE A 106 3.78 5.37 9.75
N GLY A 107 4.39 5.16 10.92
CA GLY A 107 4.10 5.86 12.17
C GLY A 107 4.14 4.91 13.38
N GLY A 108 3.63 3.69 13.23
CA GLY A 108 3.49 2.74 14.32
C GLY A 108 4.80 2.29 14.98
N ASN A 109 5.88 2.22 14.23
CA ASN A 109 7.22 1.91 14.73
C ASN A 109 8.06 3.16 14.94
N ASP A 110 7.76 4.24 14.24
CA ASP A 110 8.46 5.52 14.32
C ASP A 110 8.38 6.13 15.73
N GLN A 111 7.24 5.99 16.41
CA GLN A 111 7.04 6.50 17.78
C GLN A 111 7.72 5.67 18.87
N LYS A 112 8.30 4.50 18.56
CA LYS A 112 8.96 3.65 19.55
C LYS A 112 10.29 4.28 20.00
N ALA A 113 10.62 4.14 21.29
CA ALA A 113 11.86 4.68 21.84
C ALA A 113 13.15 3.99 21.34
N ASP A 114 13.02 2.87 20.59
CA ASP A 114 14.15 2.15 20.00
C ASP A 114 14.89 3.03 18.96
N PRO A 115 16.17 3.38 19.17
CA PRO A 115 16.91 4.29 18.29
C PRO A 115 17.02 3.83 16.83
N LYS A 116 16.89 2.52 16.58
CA LYS A 116 16.91 1.98 15.23
C LYS A 116 15.64 2.31 14.45
N ARG A 117 14.55 2.63 15.16
CA ARG A 117 13.23 2.89 14.57
C ARG A 117 12.70 4.28 14.84
N HIS A 118 13.11 4.86 15.97
CA HIS A 118 12.59 6.15 16.41
C HIS A 118 12.84 7.25 15.40
N THR A 119 11.81 8.05 15.17
CA THR A 119 11.85 9.34 14.49
C THR A 119 11.11 10.38 15.32
N ASP A 120 11.53 11.62 15.23
CA ASP A 120 10.74 12.75 15.73
C ASP A 120 9.67 13.10 14.70
N ALA A 121 8.41 13.24 15.15
CA ALA A 121 7.27 13.45 14.27
C ALA A 121 7.35 14.74 13.45
N GLU A 122 7.91 15.83 14.06
CA GLU A 122 7.95 17.15 13.44
C GLU A 122 9.16 17.35 12.52
N THR A 123 10.20 16.52 12.66
CA THR A 123 11.45 16.66 11.90
C THR A 123 11.75 15.41 11.09
N SER A 124 12.47 14.44 11.64
CA SER A 124 13.01 13.28 10.90
C SER A 124 11.95 12.39 10.27
N PHE A 125 10.74 12.27 10.86
CA PHE A 125 9.63 11.57 10.23
C PHE A 125 9.15 12.27 8.96
N ARG A 126 8.92 13.58 9.04
CA ARG A 126 8.54 14.39 7.86
C ARG A 126 9.62 14.36 6.79
N ASP A 127 10.90 14.43 7.18
CA ASP A 127 12.03 14.39 6.23
C ASP A 127 12.08 13.06 5.47
N ASN A 128 11.80 11.93 6.15
CA ASN A 128 11.71 10.63 5.51
C ASN A 128 10.57 10.59 4.47
N PHE A 129 9.39 11.14 4.81
CA PHE A 129 8.27 11.20 3.87
C PHE A 129 8.57 12.12 2.68
N ARG A 130 9.16 13.29 2.91
CA ARG A 130 9.62 14.20 1.83
C ARG A 130 10.61 13.48 0.91
N ARG A 131 11.52 12.68 1.47
CA ARG A 131 12.47 11.88 0.71
C ARG A 131 11.76 10.87 -0.17
N PHE A 132 10.84 10.06 0.37
CA PHE A 132 10.07 9.09 -0.40
C PHE A 132 9.31 9.75 -1.56
N ILE A 133 8.64 10.86 -1.28
CA ILE A 133 7.86 11.62 -2.28
C ILE A 133 8.75 12.15 -3.39
N ARG A 134 9.85 12.83 -3.04
CA ARG A 134 10.77 13.43 -3.99
C ARG A 134 11.37 12.37 -4.91
N GLU A 135 11.96 11.31 -4.31
CA GLU A 135 12.66 10.27 -5.06
C GLU A 135 11.71 9.44 -5.93
N ALA A 136 10.46 9.21 -5.48
CA ALA A 136 9.43 8.58 -6.32
C ALA A 136 9.08 9.46 -7.54
N ARG A 137 8.89 10.76 -7.35
CA ARG A 137 8.63 11.72 -8.44
C ARG A 137 9.79 11.81 -9.43
N GLU A 138 11.03 11.72 -8.97
CA GLU A 138 12.22 11.65 -9.83
C GLU A 138 12.21 10.42 -10.75
N LYS A 139 11.51 9.34 -10.34
CA LYS A 139 11.25 8.14 -11.16
C LYS A 139 10.00 8.27 -12.04
N GLY A 140 9.28 9.39 -11.96
CA GLY A 140 8.01 9.58 -12.67
C GLY A 140 6.85 8.83 -12.03
N ALA A 141 7.00 8.33 -10.80
CA ALA A 141 5.92 7.71 -10.05
C ALA A 141 5.09 8.76 -9.30
N GLU A 142 3.81 8.44 -9.08
CA GLU A 142 2.84 9.29 -8.39
C GLU A 142 2.66 8.84 -6.94
N PRO A 143 3.19 9.59 -5.95
CA PRO A 143 3.02 9.26 -4.55
C PRO A 143 1.62 9.60 -4.04
N LEU A 144 1.12 8.77 -3.12
CA LEU A 144 -0.04 9.04 -2.28
C LEU A 144 0.26 8.57 -0.85
N LEU A 145 -0.29 9.26 0.13
CA LEU A 145 -0.09 8.97 1.54
C LEU A 145 -1.33 8.35 2.15
N ALA A 146 -1.15 7.56 3.19
CA ALA A 146 -2.23 7.17 4.08
C ALA A 146 -1.82 7.45 5.54
N THR A 147 -2.75 7.97 6.32
CA THR A 147 -2.59 8.02 7.78
C THR A 147 -2.59 6.62 8.36
N SER A 148 -1.94 6.43 9.52
CA SER A 148 -1.90 5.11 10.17
C SER A 148 -3.28 4.64 10.58
N VAL A 149 -3.58 3.37 10.33
CA VAL A 149 -4.80 2.71 10.80
C VAL A 149 -4.82 2.59 12.32
N VAL A 150 -5.98 2.71 12.97
CA VAL A 150 -6.05 2.71 14.43
C VAL A 150 -5.60 1.38 15.05
N ARG A 151 -5.13 1.46 16.29
CA ARG A 151 -5.03 0.31 17.19
C ARG A 151 -6.28 0.19 18.02
N ARG A 152 -6.68 -1.02 18.35
CA ARG A 152 -7.77 -1.32 19.26
C ARG A 152 -7.35 -1.04 20.70
N ARG A 153 -7.35 0.24 21.07
CA ARG A 153 -7.02 0.71 22.41
C ARG A 153 -8.18 1.52 22.96
N PHE A 154 -8.78 1.01 24.04
CA PHE A 154 -9.86 1.66 24.73
C PHE A 154 -9.42 2.05 26.14
N ASP A 155 -9.97 3.15 26.65
CA ASP A 155 -9.85 3.52 28.06
C ASP A 155 -10.78 2.68 28.95
N LYS A 156 -10.83 3.01 30.24
CA LYS A 156 -11.66 2.30 31.22
C LYS A 156 -13.15 2.50 31.00
N GLU A 157 -13.51 3.58 30.37
CA GLU A 157 -14.88 3.97 30.03
C GLU A 157 -15.32 3.37 28.68
N GLY A 158 -14.46 2.61 28.00
CA GLY A 158 -14.74 1.99 26.71
C GLY A 158 -14.62 2.95 25.52
N LYS A 159 -13.93 4.08 25.68
CA LYS A 159 -13.64 5.04 24.62
C LYS A 159 -12.36 4.68 23.89
N LEU A 160 -12.39 4.72 22.58
CA LEU A 160 -11.18 4.51 21.75
C LEU A 160 -10.19 5.65 21.98
N ILE A 161 -8.90 5.32 22.10
CA ILE A 161 -7.82 6.28 22.37
C ILE A 161 -6.91 6.43 21.14
N ASP A 162 -6.53 7.68 20.83
CA ASP A 162 -5.51 7.93 19.83
C ASP A 162 -4.14 7.47 20.35
N THR A 163 -3.49 6.60 19.59
CA THR A 163 -2.18 6.03 19.93
C THR A 163 -1.07 6.49 19.00
N TYR A 164 -1.35 7.37 18.05
CA TYR A 164 -0.36 7.86 17.08
C TYR A 164 -0.02 9.34 17.27
N GLY A 165 -0.98 10.14 17.78
CA GLY A 165 -0.75 11.55 18.11
C GLY A 165 -0.13 12.34 16.95
N PRO A 166 1.05 12.98 17.18
CA PRO A 166 1.64 13.90 16.22
C PRO A 166 2.06 13.25 14.88
N TYR A 167 2.18 11.92 14.80
CA TYR A 167 2.54 11.25 13.53
C TYR A 167 1.42 11.31 12.51
N ILE A 168 0.15 11.36 12.92
CA ILE A 168 -0.98 11.58 12.00
C ILE A 168 -0.88 12.97 11.39
N THR A 169 -0.80 14.00 12.25
CA THR A 169 -0.70 15.40 11.82
C THR A 169 0.54 15.64 10.94
N ALA A 170 1.65 14.93 11.21
CA ALA A 170 2.85 15.02 10.39
C ALA A 170 2.64 14.49 8.97
N VAL A 171 1.90 13.39 8.78
CA VAL A 171 1.54 12.87 7.44
C VAL A 171 0.68 13.88 6.69
N GLU A 172 -0.35 14.43 7.35
CA GLU A 172 -1.25 15.45 6.77
C GLU A 172 -0.49 16.71 6.35
N ALA A 173 0.41 17.20 7.22
CA ALA A 173 1.24 18.35 6.94
C ALA A 173 2.16 18.15 5.73
N VAL A 174 2.84 17.00 5.64
CA VAL A 174 3.69 16.68 4.48
C VAL A 174 2.87 16.51 3.21
N GLY A 175 1.69 15.90 3.29
CA GLY A 175 0.76 15.79 2.15
C GLY A 175 0.40 17.16 1.60
N SER A 176 0.00 18.07 2.47
CA SER A 176 -0.32 19.46 2.11
C SER A 176 0.90 20.21 1.55
N GLU A 177 2.04 20.14 2.23
CA GLU A 177 3.29 20.81 1.83
C GLU A 177 3.79 20.35 0.47
N CYS A 178 3.75 19.04 0.22
CA CYS A 178 4.25 18.43 -1.01
C CYS A 178 3.19 18.33 -2.12
N ASN A 179 1.96 18.77 -1.88
CA ASN A 179 0.82 18.59 -2.78
C ASN A 179 0.66 17.12 -3.18
N VAL A 180 0.51 16.25 -2.17
CA VAL A 180 0.30 14.80 -2.31
C VAL A 180 -1.01 14.43 -1.62
N PRO A 181 -1.91 13.67 -2.28
CA PRO A 181 -3.16 13.25 -1.67
C PRO A 181 -2.92 12.38 -0.43
N VAL A 182 -3.71 12.59 0.62
CA VAL A 182 -3.68 11.84 1.87
C VAL A 182 -5.01 11.14 2.07
N MET A 183 -4.99 9.81 2.16
CA MET A 183 -6.15 8.98 2.50
C MET A 183 -6.26 8.91 4.03
N ASP A 184 -7.35 9.42 4.61
CA ASP A 184 -7.52 9.48 6.07
C ASP A 184 -8.02 8.15 6.65
N LEU A 185 -7.15 7.14 6.60
CA LEU A 185 -7.45 5.83 7.17
C LEU A 185 -7.56 5.84 8.70
N LYS A 186 -6.94 6.81 9.38
CA LYS A 186 -7.11 6.96 10.83
C LYS A 186 -8.57 7.21 11.17
N THR A 187 -9.21 8.20 10.55
CA THR A 187 -10.61 8.52 10.81
C THR A 187 -11.54 7.41 10.31
N ALA A 188 -11.28 6.85 9.13
CA ALA A 188 -12.11 5.77 8.59
C ALA A 188 -12.08 4.52 9.47
N THR A 189 -10.90 4.07 9.90
CA THR A 189 -10.77 2.89 10.78
C THR A 189 -11.20 3.19 12.22
N TRP A 190 -11.09 4.45 12.68
CA TRP A 190 -11.63 4.87 13.98
C TRP A 190 -13.14 4.63 14.04
N LYS A 191 -13.86 5.13 13.05
CA LYS A 191 -15.33 4.93 12.94
C LYS A 191 -15.69 3.45 12.93
N LEU A 192 -14.98 2.63 12.17
CA LEU A 192 -15.19 1.18 12.09
C LEU A 192 -15.05 0.51 13.47
N VAL A 193 -13.97 0.83 14.19
CA VAL A 193 -13.66 0.21 15.48
C VAL A 193 -14.58 0.73 16.59
N GLU A 194 -14.88 2.03 16.60
CA GLU A 194 -15.79 2.67 17.58
C GLU A 194 -17.22 2.15 17.45
N GLN A 195 -17.73 2.02 16.22
CA GLN A 195 -19.07 1.46 15.96
C GLN A 195 -19.20 -0.02 16.37
N ALA A 196 -18.10 -0.75 16.34
CA ALA A 196 -18.09 -2.16 16.73
C ALA A 196 -17.88 -2.37 18.24
N ASP A 197 -17.66 -1.32 19.00
CA ASP A 197 -17.39 -1.29 20.43
C ASP A 197 -16.16 -2.12 20.91
N VAL A 198 -15.98 -2.23 22.24
CA VAL A 198 -14.85 -2.95 22.84
C VAL A 198 -14.86 -4.44 22.47
N GLU A 199 -16.00 -5.12 22.55
CA GLU A 199 -16.06 -6.55 22.29
C GLU A 199 -16.18 -6.87 20.81
N GLY A 200 -17.08 -6.20 20.10
CA GLY A 200 -17.33 -6.46 18.69
C GLY A 200 -16.14 -6.13 17.79
N SER A 201 -15.29 -5.17 18.17
CA SER A 201 -14.10 -4.82 17.38
C SER A 201 -13.01 -5.89 17.39
N LYS A 202 -13.02 -6.84 18.34
CA LYS A 202 -12.07 -7.99 18.33
C LYS A 202 -12.11 -8.77 17.02
N ARG A 203 -13.27 -8.83 16.36
CA ARG A 203 -13.45 -9.54 15.08
C ARG A 203 -12.60 -9.01 13.93
N TYR A 204 -12.09 -7.79 14.02
CA TYR A 204 -11.24 -7.18 13.01
C TYR A 204 -9.75 -7.34 13.28
N PHE A 205 -9.39 -7.70 14.52
CA PHE A 205 -8.00 -7.79 14.95
C PHE A 205 -7.56 -9.24 15.12
N ASN A 206 -6.25 -9.45 15.25
CA ASN A 206 -5.69 -10.80 15.38
C ASN A 206 -5.90 -11.35 16.80
N HIS A 207 -7.18 -11.43 17.20
CA HIS A 207 -7.63 -12.13 18.39
C HIS A 207 -7.92 -13.59 18.05
N ILE A 208 -7.34 -14.51 18.82
CA ILE A 208 -7.38 -15.95 18.58
C ILE A 208 -7.65 -16.65 19.92
N GLU A 209 -8.68 -17.49 19.97
CA GLU A 209 -8.95 -18.32 21.14
C GLU A 209 -7.88 -19.42 21.31
N PRO A 210 -7.61 -19.87 22.55
CA PRO A 210 -6.68 -20.97 22.80
C PRO A 210 -7.03 -22.23 22.00
N GLY A 211 -6.00 -22.89 21.49
CA GLY A 211 -6.15 -24.16 20.75
C GLY A 211 -6.69 -24.03 19.30
N VAL A 212 -6.98 -22.82 18.82
CA VAL A 212 -7.55 -22.63 17.47
C VAL A 212 -6.49 -22.57 16.38
N VAL A 213 -5.30 -22.03 16.70
CA VAL A 213 -4.21 -21.83 15.73
C VAL A 213 -2.92 -22.39 16.31
N GLU A 214 -2.25 -23.26 15.57
CA GLU A 214 -1.03 -23.95 16.01
C GLU A 214 0.05 -23.01 16.55
N ARG A 215 0.26 -21.88 15.88
CA ARG A 215 1.26 -20.86 16.28
C ARG A 215 0.94 -20.20 17.62
N PHE A 216 -0.33 -20.20 18.02
CA PHE A 216 -0.83 -19.54 19.22
C PHE A 216 -1.63 -20.52 20.09
N PRO A 217 -0.98 -21.55 20.69
CA PRO A 217 -1.68 -22.58 21.47
C PRO A 217 -2.45 -22.00 22.66
N GLU A 218 -1.94 -20.92 23.28
CA GLU A 218 -2.58 -20.20 24.38
C GLU A 218 -3.49 -19.06 23.90
N GLY A 219 -3.75 -18.98 22.60
CA GLY A 219 -4.48 -17.87 22.00
C GLY A 219 -3.62 -16.65 21.73
N ASN A 220 -4.24 -15.58 21.23
CA ASN A 220 -3.60 -14.31 20.95
C ASN A 220 -4.58 -13.15 21.17
N ALA A 221 -4.14 -12.07 21.78
CA ALA A 221 -4.94 -10.86 22.02
C ALA A 221 -4.21 -9.63 21.43
N ASP A 222 -4.00 -9.64 20.12
CA ASP A 222 -3.29 -8.57 19.43
C ASP A 222 -4.24 -7.43 19.07
N ASN A 223 -4.04 -6.29 19.69
CA ASN A 223 -4.82 -5.07 19.51
C ASN A 223 -4.20 -4.10 18.47
N SER A 224 -3.17 -4.52 17.74
CA SER A 224 -2.45 -3.68 16.78
C SER A 224 -2.54 -4.19 15.36
N HIS A 225 -2.57 -5.51 15.17
CA HIS A 225 -2.57 -6.12 13.85
C HIS A 225 -3.96 -6.63 13.49
N TRP A 226 -4.37 -6.32 12.27
CA TRP A 226 -5.64 -6.76 11.71
C TRP A 226 -5.58 -8.26 11.39
N ASN A 227 -6.72 -8.92 11.47
CA ASN A 227 -6.88 -10.26 10.90
C ASN A 227 -7.24 -10.15 9.41
N TYR A 228 -7.49 -11.30 8.77
CA TYR A 228 -7.77 -11.37 7.32
C TYR A 228 -8.99 -10.55 6.90
N ASP A 229 -10.06 -10.60 7.69
CA ASP A 229 -11.30 -9.86 7.39
C ASP A 229 -11.17 -8.39 7.76
N GLY A 230 -10.53 -8.08 8.87
CA GLY A 230 -10.25 -6.69 9.28
C GLY A 230 -9.34 -5.98 8.27
N ALA A 231 -8.30 -6.65 7.78
CA ALA A 231 -7.43 -6.11 6.73
C ALA A 231 -8.20 -5.84 5.42
N TYR A 232 -9.18 -6.69 5.09
CA TYR A 232 -10.04 -6.45 3.95
C TYR A 232 -10.95 -5.23 4.15
N GLU A 233 -11.52 -5.05 5.34
CA GLU A 233 -12.31 -3.85 5.66
C GLU A 233 -11.45 -2.57 5.54
N VAL A 234 -10.19 -2.59 6.03
CA VAL A 234 -9.27 -1.45 5.83
C VAL A 234 -9.03 -1.18 4.35
N ALA A 235 -8.80 -2.21 3.54
CA ALA A 235 -8.62 -2.05 2.09
C ALA A 235 -9.88 -1.48 1.40
N ARG A 236 -11.09 -1.87 1.85
CA ARG A 236 -12.35 -1.29 1.37
C ARG A 236 -12.48 0.19 1.74
N LEU A 237 -12.13 0.55 2.97
CA LEU A 237 -12.11 1.95 3.42
C LEU A 237 -11.12 2.78 2.59
N PHE A 238 -9.93 2.23 2.30
CA PHE A 238 -9.00 2.89 1.39
C PHE A 238 -9.60 3.12 0.00
N GLY A 239 -10.31 2.14 -0.55
CA GLY A 239 -11.03 2.30 -1.82
C GLY A 239 -12.13 3.37 -1.77
N ALA A 240 -12.83 3.50 -0.64
CA ALA A 240 -13.82 4.55 -0.43
C ALA A 240 -13.16 5.95 -0.39
N GLU A 241 -12.06 6.10 0.34
CA GLU A 241 -11.27 7.34 0.37
C GLU A 241 -10.78 7.75 -1.03
N LEU A 242 -10.29 6.78 -1.84
CA LEU A 242 -9.90 7.04 -3.22
C LEU A 242 -11.08 7.56 -4.07
N THR A 243 -12.26 6.99 -3.86
CA THR A 243 -13.48 7.38 -4.60
C THR A 243 -13.94 8.78 -4.19
N GLU A 244 -13.94 9.08 -2.91
CA GLU A 244 -14.30 10.40 -2.38
C GLU A 244 -13.33 11.49 -2.84
N ALA A 245 -12.03 11.17 -2.87
CA ALA A 245 -10.98 12.06 -3.36
C ALA A 245 -10.93 12.17 -4.90
N HIS A 246 -11.79 11.48 -5.64
CA HIS A 246 -11.73 11.37 -7.11
C HIS A 246 -10.33 10.98 -7.64
N HIS A 247 -9.62 10.15 -6.88
CA HIS A 247 -8.27 9.73 -7.24
C HIS A 247 -8.29 8.72 -8.41
N PRO A 248 -7.39 8.81 -9.41
CA PRO A 248 -7.40 7.92 -10.59
C PRO A 248 -7.30 6.43 -10.27
N LEU A 249 -6.73 6.04 -9.13
CA LEU A 249 -6.71 4.65 -8.67
C LEU A 249 -8.12 4.08 -8.42
N ALA A 250 -9.13 4.92 -8.17
CA ALA A 250 -10.50 4.46 -7.98
C ALA A 250 -11.08 3.74 -9.21
N ASP A 251 -10.59 4.07 -10.42
CA ASP A 251 -10.99 3.44 -11.68
C ASP A 251 -10.60 1.95 -11.77
N TYR A 252 -9.74 1.50 -10.89
CA TYR A 252 -9.24 0.12 -10.81
C TYR A 252 -9.92 -0.70 -9.70
N LEU A 253 -10.84 -0.11 -8.93
CA LEU A 253 -11.59 -0.84 -7.92
C LEU A 253 -12.52 -1.87 -8.58
N LEU A 254 -12.68 -3.01 -7.93
CA LEU A 254 -13.72 -3.99 -8.28
C LEU A 254 -15.10 -3.36 -8.07
N LYS A 255 -16.01 -3.61 -9.01
CA LYS A 255 -17.40 -3.13 -8.97
C LYS A 255 -18.28 -4.07 -8.16
#